data_1680fac4627036c61cb5aaffa83e48d5
#
_entry.id   1680fac4627036c61cb5aaffa83e48d5
#
_cell.length_a   1.000
_cell.length_b   1.000
_cell.length_c   1.000
_cell.angle_alpha   90.00
_cell.angle_beta   90.00
_cell.angle_gamma   90.00
#
_symmetry.space_group_name_H-M   'P 1'
#
loop_
_entity.id
_entity.type
_entity.pdbx_description
1 polymer ?
#
loop_
_entity_poly.entity_id
_entity_poly.type
_entity_poly.pdbx_seq_one_letter_code
_entity_poly.pdbx_strand_id
1 'polypeptide(L)'
;MAKKKNPVETSALAGGVSTGFDEAELLGERIARYGVAHARTLNMLEHLRGVPSDPQTVRAAAGLASCGNYLHFREYFTVGKVRLHNAQFCKQHLICPLCAIRRGAKSLGAYLARWEVIRAEHPELKPYLVTLTVKNGEDLAERQNHLTKSLRRLLDRRRNFNAGVRGSPWTELCKVKGAVYTLELTNKGKGWHPHCHMIALAPSAPSQSDLSAEWLSVTGDSMIVDVRPITGDPAEGFMEVFKYAVKFSDLSLADNWHAAQILKGKRLLNSFGLFRGVKVPESLLDEPLDDLPYWDRFYRFIQGEYQFTGESGGVELQDTDQRKLVIVKPANLAATAHLPGGRRPDSDGRPPRSSR
;
A
#
# COMPACT_ATOMS: atom_id res chain seq x y z
N MET A 1 -1.24 20.57 26.43
CA MET A 1 0.12 20.37 25.86
C MET A 1 0.05 19.22 24.86
N ALA A 2 0.04 19.50 23.58
CA ALA A 2 0.02 18.49 22.52
C ALA A 2 1.44 17.96 22.33
N LYS A 3 1.66 16.66 22.55
CA LYS A 3 2.91 15.99 22.20
C LYS A 3 3.09 16.06 20.68
N LYS A 4 4.12 16.79 20.23
CA LYS A 4 4.59 16.72 18.84
C LYS A 4 4.98 15.29 18.54
N LYS A 5 4.23 14.63 17.64
CA LYS A 5 4.61 13.31 17.09
C LYS A 5 5.91 13.49 16.31
N ASN A 6 6.87 12.62 16.56
CA ASN A 6 8.14 12.59 15.84
C ASN A 6 7.88 12.38 14.34
N PRO A 7 8.40 13.24 13.45
CA PRO A 7 8.23 13.11 12.00
C PRO A 7 8.86 11.84 11.41
N VAL A 8 9.77 11.20 12.14
CA VAL A 8 10.58 10.06 11.69
C VAL A 8 9.77 8.80 11.44
N GLU A 9 8.69 8.52 12.21
CA GLU A 9 7.91 7.28 12.03
C GLU A 9 7.02 7.27 10.79
N THR A 10 6.53 8.42 10.34
CA THR A 10 5.68 8.52 9.13
C THR A 10 6.52 8.58 7.86
N SER A 11 7.70 9.17 7.90
CA SER A 11 8.66 9.23 6.79
C SER A 11 9.23 7.84 6.45
N ALA A 12 9.51 7.01 7.45
CA ALA A 12 10.07 5.68 7.24
C ALA A 12 9.18 4.71 6.45
N LEU A 13 7.85 4.91 6.45
CA LEU A 13 6.91 4.07 5.69
C LEU A 13 6.67 4.55 4.26
N ALA A 14 6.97 5.80 3.96
CA ALA A 14 6.67 6.44 2.68
C ALA A 14 7.87 6.53 1.71
N GLY A 15 9.04 6.06 2.10
CA GLY A 15 10.31 6.28 1.41
C GLY A 15 10.33 6.02 -0.08
N GLY A 16 10.64 7.01 -0.76
CA GLY A 16 11.62 7.33 -1.74
C GLY A 16 11.22 7.07 -3.19
N VAL A 17 10.74 8.10 -3.87
CA VAL A 17 11.12 8.31 -5.27
C VAL A 17 12.55 8.86 -5.20
N SER A 18 13.53 8.05 -5.61
CA SER A 18 14.95 8.35 -5.57
C SER A 18 15.27 9.52 -6.51
N THR A 19 15.60 10.65 -5.96
CA THR A 19 16.31 11.71 -6.66
C THR A 19 17.80 11.54 -6.32
N GLY A 20 18.54 10.84 -7.17
CA GLY A 20 19.99 10.97 -7.24
C GLY A 20 20.87 10.14 -6.30
N PHE A 21 20.32 9.31 -5.41
CA PHE A 21 21.08 8.34 -4.63
C PHE A 21 21.13 6.98 -5.33
N ASP A 22 22.24 6.26 -5.22
CA ASP A 22 22.35 4.88 -5.69
C ASP A 22 21.29 4.01 -4.99
N GLU A 23 20.43 3.33 -5.75
CA GLU A 23 19.37 2.46 -5.19
C GLU A 23 19.97 1.33 -4.34
N ALA A 24 21.24 0.97 -4.55
CA ALA A 24 21.97 0.00 -3.75
C ALA A 24 22.23 0.53 -2.32
N GLU A 25 22.56 1.82 -2.16
CA GLU A 25 22.72 2.45 -0.84
C GLU A 25 21.41 2.51 -0.07
N LEU A 26 20.28 2.68 -0.78
CA LEU A 26 18.94 2.73 -0.20
C LEU A 26 18.34 1.33 0.10
N LEU A 27 19.01 0.25 -0.32
CA LEU A 27 18.51 -1.12 -0.11
C LEU A 27 18.37 -1.46 1.37
N GLY A 28 19.34 -1.05 2.19
CA GLY A 28 19.30 -1.26 3.65
C GLY A 28 18.07 -0.64 4.31
N GLU A 29 17.76 0.61 3.98
CA GLU A 29 16.57 1.31 4.48
C GLU A 29 15.28 0.64 4.00
N ARG A 30 15.26 0.20 2.74
CA ARG A 30 14.12 -0.52 2.15
C ARG A 30 13.86 -1.85 2.87
N ILE A 31 14.92 -2.61 3.17
CA ILE A 31 14.86 -3.87 3.89
C ILE A 31 14.39 -3.65 5.33
N ALA A 32 14.94 -2.66 6.04
CA ALA A 32 14.52 -2.31 7.39
C ALA A 32 13.02 -1.93 7.45
N ARG A 33 12.56 -1.11 6.52
CA ARG A 33 11.14 -0.74 6.39
C ARG A 33 10.25 -1.94 6.13
N TYR A 34 10.67 -2.86 5.26
CA TYR A 34 9.93 -4.09 5.00
C TYR A 34 9.93 -5.01 6.23
N GLY A 35 11.02 -5.04 7.00
CA GLY A 35 11.11 -5.78 8.27
C GLY A 35 10.07 -5.30 9.27
N VAL A 36 9.98 -3.99 9.51
CA VAL A 36 8.95 -3.40 10.38
C VAL A 36 7.53 -3.73 9.88
N ALA A 37 7.29 -3.63 8.57
CA ALA A 37 5.99 -3.96 8.01
C ALA A 37 5.65 -5.44 8.14
N HIS A 38 6.62 -6.33 7.97
CA HIS A 38 6.42 -7.77 8.13
C HIS A 38 6.19 -8.15 9.60
N ALA A 39 6.92 -7.57 10.55
CA ALA A 39 6.66 -7.78 11.98
C ALA A 39 5.22 -7.40 12.36
N ARG A 40 4.71 -6.27 11.85
CA ARG A 40 3.29 -5.88 12.03
C ARG A 40 2.33 -6.87 11.36
N THR A 41 2.71 -7.48 10.22
CA THR A 41 1.92 -8.53 9.58
C THR A 41 1.82 -9.78 10.48
N LEU A 42 2.91 -10.14 11.16
CA LEU A 42 2.91 -11.25 12.12
C LEU A 42 2.08 -10.95 13.37
N ASN A 43 2.08 -9.71 13.86
CA ASN A 43 1.19 -9.31 14.95
C ASN A 43 -0.30 -9.44 14.56
N MET A 44 -0.66 -9.08 13.33
CA MET A 44 -2.01 -9.32 12.82
C MET A 44 -2.32 -10.81 12.68
N LEU A 45 -1.38 -11.63 12.21
CA LEU A 45 -1.54 -13.08 12.14
C LEU A 45 -1.83 -13.68 13.53
N GLU A 46 -1.07 -13.25 14.54
CA GLU A 46 -1.27 -13.73 15.91
C GLU A 46 -2.64 -13.30 16.46
N HIS A 47 -3.04 -12.06 16.22
CA HIS A 47 -4.38 -11.59 16.56
C HIS A 47 -5.48 -12.46 15.91
N LEU A 48 -5.34 -12.78 14.60
CA LEU A 48 -6.33 -13.61 13.90
C LEU A 48 -6.40 -15.05 14.41
N ARG A 49 -5.32 -15.58 14.98
CA ARG A 49 -5.31 -16.88 15.64
C ARG A 49 -6.08 -16.89 16.96
N GLY A 50 -6.18 -15.74 17.61
CA GLY A 50 -6.89 -15.55 18.88
C GLY A 50 -8.38 -15.22 18.73
N VAL A 51 -8.88 -14.94 17.50
CA VAL A 51 -10.31 -14.67 17.29
C VAL A 51 -11.07 -15.94 16.85
N PRO A 52 -12.41 -15.97 16.99
CA PRO A 52 -13.21 -17.12 16.57
C PRO A 52 -12.93 -17.52 15.12
N SER A 53 -12.76 -18.82 14.90
CA SER A 53 -12.38 -19.37 13.62
C SER A 53 -13.58 -19.46 12.68
N ASP A 54 -13.60 -18.65 11.65
CA ASP A 54 -14.50 -18.72 10.51
C ASP A 54 -13.70 -18.87 9.20
N PRO A 55 -14.32 -19.26 8.07
CA PRO A 55 -13.60 -19.49 6.81
C PRO A 55 -12.87 -18.26 6.26
N GLN A 56 -13.30 -17.04 6.61
CA GLN A 56 -12.64 -15.81 6.20
C GLN A 56 -11.38 -15.57 7.03
N THR A 57 -11.48 -15.71 8.36
CA THR A 57 -10.37 -15.58 9.30
C THR A 57 -9.27 -16.59 8.99
N VAL A 58 -9.64 -17.87 8.78
CA VAL A 58 -8.69 -18.93 8.42
C VAL A 58 -7.92 -18.60 7.13
N ARG A 59 -8.61 -18.18 6.07
CA ARG A 59 -7.97 -17.79 4.80
C ARG A 59 -7.09 -16.55 4.95
N ALA A 60 -7.52 -15.58 5.75
CA ALA A 60 -6.73 -14.39 6.03
C ALA A 60 -5.44 -14.75 6.76
N ALA A 61 -5.52 -15.53 7.83
CA ALA A 61 -4.37 -15.98 8.61
C ALA A 61 -3.38 -16.82 7.75
N ALA A 62 -3.88 -17.77 6.95
CA ALA A 62 -3.05 -18.57 6.06
C ALA A 62 -2.27 -17.71 5.06
N GLY A 63 -2.91 -16.71 4.47
CA GLY A 63 -2.25 -15.75 3.58
C GLY A 63 -1.16 -14.93 4.28
N LEU A 64 -1.42 -14.43 5.50
CA LEU A 64 -0.44 -13.66 6.26
C LEU A 64 0.76 -14.54 6.67
N ALA A 65 0.54 -15.80 7.04
CA ALA A 65 1.59 -16.71 7.48
C ALA A 65 2.66 -16.98 6.41
N SER A 66 2.29 -16.93 5.14
CA SER A 66 3.22 -17.15 4.02
C SER A 66 3.78 -15.87 3.42
N CYS A 67 3.25 -14.69 3.81
CA CYS A 67 3.56 -13.43 3.18
C CYS A 67 4.92 -12.88 3.60
N GLY A 68 5.84 -12.68 2.64
CA GLY A 68 7.08 -11.96 2.89
C GLY A 68 8.12 -12.68 3.74
N ASN A 69 8.05 -14.00 3.88
CA ASN A 69 9.01 -14.76 4.68
C ASN A 69 10.43 -14.70 4.10
N TYR A 70 10.55 -14.39 2.81
CA TYR A 70 11.80 -14.13 2.12
C TYR A 70 11.65 -13.00 1.11
N LEU A 71 12.75 -12.35 0.80
CA LEU A 71 12.88 -11.35 -0.26
C LEU A 71 14.07 -11.70 -1.13
N HIS A 72 13.87 -11.67 -2.43
CA HIS A 72 14.93 -11.87 -3.41
C HIS A 72 15.03 -10.62 -4.27
N PHE A 73 16.16 -9.93 -4.18
CA PHE A 73 16.46 -8.74 -4.97
C PHE A 73 17.47 -9.08 -6.08
N ARG A 74 17.35 -8.34 -7.18
CA ARG A 74 18.39 -8.23 -8.21
C ARG A 74 19.02 -6.85 -8.13
N GLU A 75 20.31 -6.82 -7.94
CA GLU A 75 21.11 -5.60 -7.97
C GLU A 75 21.82 -5.53 -9.32
N TYR A 76 21.39 -4.58 -10.14
CA TYR A 76 21.96 -4.32 -11.47
C TYR A 76 23.11 -3.32 -11.31
N PHE A 77 24.29 -3.85 -11.02
CA PHE A 77 25.47 -3.08 -10.59
C PHE A 77 25.99 -2.10 -11.65
N THR A 78 25.74 -2.35 -12.93
CA THR A 78 26.15 -1.44 -14.03
C THR A 78 25.38 -0.12 -14.06
N VAL A 79 24.20 -0.08 -13.42
CA VAL A 79 23.32 1.09 -13.40
C VAL A 79 22.88 1.48 -11.98
N GLY A 80 23.46 0.84 -10.96
CA GLY A 80 23.16 1.11 -9.55
C GLY A 80 21.70 0.89 -9.16
N LYS A 81 20.95 0.01 -9.84
CA LYS A 81 19.53 -0.21 -9.62
C LYS A 81 19.25 -1.53 -8.93
N VAL A 82 18.33 -1.51 -7.96
CA VAL A 82 17.90 -2.70 -7.22
C VAL A 82 16.41 -2.96 -7.43
N ARG A 83 16.07 -4.21 -7.81
CA ARG A 83 14.69 -4.64 -8.08
C ARG A 83 14.33 -5.82 -7.17
N LEU A 84 13.16 -5.74 -6.54
CA LEU A 84 12.58 -6.90 -5.84
C LEU A 84 12.06 -7.89 -6.89
N HIS A 85 12.84 -8.91 -7.15
CA HIS A 85 12.62 -9.88 -8.22
C HIS A 85 11.64 -10.97 -7.80
N ASN A 86 11.73 -11.47 -6.56
CA ASN A 86 10.84 -12.51 -6.06
C ASN A 86 10.55 -12.34 -4.56
N ALA A 87 9.30 -12.57 -4.19
CA ALA A 87 8.80 -12.66 -2.83
C ALA A 87 7.38 -13.21 -2.88
N GLN A 88 6.96 -13.89 -1.82
CA GLN A 88 5.57 -14.32 -1.70
C GLN A 88 4.74 -13.21 -1.04
N PHE A 89 3.65 -12.78 -1.69
CA PHE A 89 2.75 -11.75 -1.19
C PHE A 89 1.32 -12.27 -1.07
N CYS A 90 0.69 -12.06 0.09
CA CYS A 90 -0.71 -12.44 0.33
C CYS A 90 -1.72 -11.53 -0.38
N LYS A 91 -1.30 -10.37 -0.87
CA LYS A 91 -2.13 -9.34 -1.52
C LYS A 91 -3.26 -8.79 -0.64
N GLN A 92 -3.29 -9.09 0.65
CA GLN A 92 -4.29 -8.63 1.61
C GLN A 92 -3.91 -7.26 2.19
N HIS A 93 -3.81 -6.24 1.34
CA HIS A 93 -3.27 -4.91 1.68
C HIS A 93 -4.09 -4.16 2.77
N LEU A 94 -5.29 -4.60 3.12
CA LEU A 94 -6.07 -4.01 4.22
C LEU A 94 -5.64 -4.50 5.60
N ILE A 95 -4.90 -5.61 5.69
CA ILE A 95 -4.45 -6.20 6.96
C ILE A 95 -2.96 -6.56 6.95
N CYS A 96 -2.31 -6.49 5.80
CA CYS A 96 -0.90 -6.77 5.61
C CYS A 96 -0.13 -5.49 5.26
N PRO A 97 0.59 -4.87 6.20
CA PRO A 97 1.36 -3.65 5.94
C PRO A 97 2.40 -3.81 4.82
N LEU A 98 3.04 -4.97 4.71
CA LEU A 98 4.02 -5.21 3.64
C LEU A 98 3.37 -5.15 2.24
N CYS A 99 2.22 -5.82 2.06
CA CYS A 99 1.47 -5.73 0.80
C CYS A 99 0.92 -4.32 0.55
N ALA A 100 0.51 -3.60 1.61
CA ALA A 100 0.01 -2.24 1.51
C ALA A 100 1.09 -1.27 1.00
N ILE A 101 2.31 -1.34 1.56
CA ILE A 101 3.45 -0.52 1.11
C ILE A 101 3.77 -0.79 -0.36
N ARG A 102 3.84 -2.06 -0.75
CA ARG A 102 4.13 -2.44 -2.14
C ARG A 102 3.04 -1.97 -3.09
N ARG A 103 1.76 -2.15 -2.73
CA ARG A 103 0.62 -1.67 -3.53
C ARG A 103 0.61 -0.15 -3.65
N GLY A 104 0.89 0.56 -2.54
CA GLY A 104 1.02 2.02 -2.51
C GLY A 104 2.12 2.51 -3.45
N ALA A 105 3.30 1.90 -3.41
CA ALA A 105 4.42 2.26 -4.29
C ALA A 105 4.10 2.06 -5.79
N LYS A 106 3.44 0.93 -6.15
CA LYS A 106 3.00 0.70 -7.54
C LYS A 106 1.95 1.73 -8.00
N SER A 107 1.01 2.08 -7.11
CA SER A 107 0.02 3.12 -7.41
C SER A 107 0.68 4.48 -7.59
N LEU A 108 1.55 4.87 -6.65
CA LEU A 108 2.29 6.15 -6.72
C LEU A 108 3.07 6.26 -8.04
N GLY A 109 3.87 5.24 -8.39
CA GLY A 109 4.65 5.26 -9.63
C GLY A 109 3.78 5.42 -10.89
N ALA A 110 2.67 4.69 -10.98
CA ALA A 110 1.76 4.78 -12.13
C ALA A 110 1.10 6.17 -12.26
N TYR A 111 0.69 6.76 -11.14
CA TYR A 111 0.05 8.08 -11.17
C TYR A 111 1.06 9.21 -11.33
N LEU A 112 2.27 9.09 -10.81
CA LEU A 112 3.36 10.06 -11.08
C LEU A 112 3.76 10.04 -12.55
N ALA A 113 3.93 8.87 -13.15
CA ALA A 113 4.21 8.77 -14.58
C ALA A 113 3.11 9.44 -15.43
N ARG A 114 1.83 9.27 -15.06
CA ARG A 114 0.71 9.96 -15.72
C ARG A 114 0.74 11.47 -15.46
N TRP A 115 1.11 11.89 -14.25
CA TRP A 115 1.24 13.31 -13.91
C TRP A 115 2.30 14.01 -14.79
N GLU A 116 3.46 13.38 -15.01
CA GLU A 116 4.50 13.94 -15.87
C GLU A 116 3.99 14.23 -17.31
N VAL A 117 3.20 13.32 -17.87
CA VAL A 117 2.54 13.53 -19.16
C VAL A 117 1.55 14.70 -19.10
N ILE A 118 0.67 14.72 -18.09
CA ILE A 118 -0.33 15.78 -17.93
C ILE A 118 0.35 17.14 -17.76
N ARG A 119 1.41 17.23 -16.96
CA ARG A 119 2.15 18.48 -16.72
C ARG A 119 2.77 19.04 -18.00
N ALA A 120 3.24 18.17 -18.89
CA ALA A 120 3.79 18.60 -20.19
C ALA A 120 2.69 19.08 -21.15
N GLU A 121 1.53 18.42 -21.16
CA GLU A 121 0.39 18.74 -22.02
C GLU A 121 -0.45 19.94 -21.52
N HIS A 122 -0.49 20.14 -20.19
CA HIS A 122 -1.34 21.11 -19.49
C HIS A 122 -0.55 21.87 -18.42
N PRO A 123 0.41 22.75 -18.82
CA PRO A 123 1.27 23.47 -17.88
C PRO A 123 0.50 24.47 -16.97
N GLU A 124 -0.72 24.84 -17.34
CA GLU A 124 -1.60 25.70 -16.55
C GLU A 124 -2.19 24.98 -15.32
N LEU A 125 -2.21 23.64 -15.31
CA LEU A 125 -2.80 22.87 -14.24
C LEU A 125 -1.80 22.70 -13.07
N LYS A 126 -2.30 23.02 -11.88
CA LYS A 126 -1.56 22.86 -10.62
C LYS A 126 -2.20 21.77 -9.75
N PRO A 127 -1.39 20.98 -9.04
CA PRO A 127 -1.92 19.97 -8.12
C PRO A 127 -2.29 20.60 -6.78
N TYR A 128 -3.46 20.23 -6.26
CA TYR A 128 -3.98 20.61 -4.95
C TYR A 128 -4.34 19.36 -4.16
N LEU A 129 -3.96 19.31 -2.89
CA LEU A 129 -4.46 18.31 -1.95
C LEU A 129 -5.81 18.81 -1.40
N VAL A 130 -6.86 18.05 -1.63
CA VAL A 130 -8.20 18.30 -1.11
C VAL A 130 -8.58 17.17 -0.16
N THR A 131 -8.93 17.53 1.08
CA THR A 131 -9.43 16.59 2.08
C THR A 131 -10.91 16.87 2.36
N LEU A 132 -11.75 15.85 2.20
CA LEU A 132 -13.18 15.91 2.53
C LEU A 132 -13.45 14.95 3.68
N THR A 133 -13.99 15.46 4.77
CA THR A 133 -14.17 14.71 6.01
C THR A 133 -15.64 14.63 6.38
N VAL A 134 -16.10 13.47 6.84
CA VAL A 134 -17.41 13.33 7.45
C VAL A 134 -17.30 13.25 8.97
N LYS A 135 -18.39 13.62 9.66
CA LYS A 135 -18.49 13.53 11.12
C LYS A 135 -18.23 12.10 11.60
N ASN A 136 -17.57 11.97 12.75
CA ASN A 136 -17.32 10.67 13.38
C ASN A 136 -18.63 9.96 13.73
N GLY A 137 -18.55 8.63 13.81
CA GLY A 137 -19.65 7.80 14.29
C GLY A 137 -19.18 6.43 14.75
N GLU A 138 -20.02 5.73 15.48
CA GLU A 138 -19.68 4.43 16.07
C GLU A 138 -19.74 3.29 15.03
N ASP A 139 -20.63 3.38 14.05
CA ASP A 139 -20.76 2.35 13.00
C ASP A 139 -19.91 2.73 11.79
N LEU A 140 -18.85 1.95 11.56
CA LEU A 140 -17.96 2.11 10.41
C LEU A 140 -18.69 1.95 9.07
N ALA A 141 -19.57 0.96 8.95
CA ALA A 141 -20.26 0.68 7.69
C ALA A 141 -21.17 1.83 7.30
N GLU A 142 -21.87 2.40 8.28
CA GLU A 142 -22.73 3.56 8.11
C GLU A 142 -21.91 4.78 7.70
N ARG A 143 -20.85 5.13 8.45
CA ARG A 143 -20.02 6.31 8.18
C ARG A 143 -19.27 6.20 6.84
N GLN A 144 -18.76 5.03 6.50
CA GLN A 144 -18.13 4.78 5.20
C GLN A 144 -19.12 4.92 4.04
N ASN A 145 -20.35 4.43 4.21
CA ASN A 145 -21.41 4.60 3.22
C ASN A 145 -21.84 6.06 3.11
N HIS A 146 -21.90 6.79 4.22
CA HIS A 146 -22.21 8.22 4.25
C HIS A 146 -21.17 9.02 3.44
N LEU A 147 -19.86 8.82 3.71
CA LEU A 147 -18.77 9.43 2.94
C LEU A 147 -18.91 9.12 1.44
N THR A 148 -19.05 7.83 1.10
CA THR A 148 -19.08 7.38 -0.30
C THR A 148 -20.28 7.95 -1.07
N LYS A 149 -21.47 7.97 -0.45
CA LYS A 149 -22.69 8.53 -1.06
C LYS A 149 -22.58 10.04 -1.24
N SER A 150 -22.06 10.74 -0.23
CA SER A 150 -21.90 12.21 -0.28
C SER A 150 -20.88 12.64 -1.33
N LEU A 151 -19.72 11.95 -1.38
CA LEU A 151 -18.71 12.19 -2.42
C LEU A 151 -19.29 11.93 -3.81
N ARG A 152 -20.05 10.83 -3.98
CA ARG A 152 -20.71 10.52 -5.24
C ARG A 152 -21.67 11.64 -5.67
N ARG A 153 -22.50 12.15 -4.75
CA ARG A 153 -23.42 13.29 -5.04
C ARG A 153 -22.65 14.52 -5.50
N LEU A 154 -21.53 14.86 -4.85
CA LEU A 154 -20.72 16.02 -5.23
C LEU A 154 -20.08 15.83 -6.61
N LEU A 155 -19.54 14.66 -6.90
CA LEU A 155 -18.97 14.31 -8.20
C LEU A 155 -20.04 14.23 -9.31
N ASP A 156 -21.25 13.81 -8.99
CA ASP A 156 -22.38 13.79 -9.93
C ASP A 156 -22.83 15.21 -10.27
N ARG A 157 -22.88 16.15 -9.30
CA ARG A 157 -23.12 17.59 -9.57
C ARG A 157 -22.10 18.12 -10.56
N ARG A 158 -20.81 17.92 -10.29
CA ARG A 158 -19.71 18.28 -11.20
C ARG A 158 -19.91 17.70 -12.60
N ARG A 159 -20.19 16.40 -12.71
CA ARG A 159 -20.36 15.71 -13.98
C ARG A 159 -21.53 16.29 -14.78
N ASN A 160 -22.66 16.47 -14.12
CA ASN A 160 -23.89 16.97 -14.73
C ASN A 160 -23.73 18.42 -15.21
N PHE A 161 -23.12 19.29 -14.39
CA PHE A 161 -22.81 20.66 -14.78
C PHE A 161 -21.89 20.69 -16.03
N ASN A 162 -20.79 19.96 -16.02
CA ASN A 162 -19.85 19.89 -17.14
C ASN A 162 -20.47 19.27 -18.41
N ALA A 163 -21.50 18.45 -18.27
CA ALA A 163 -22.27 17.90 -19.38
C ALA A 163 -23.42 18.81 -19.85
N GLY A 164 -23.58 20.00 -19.26
CA GLY A 164 -24.64 20.95 -19.62
C GLY A 164 -26.05 20.51 -19.23
N VAL A 165 -26.21 19.60 -18.25
CA VAL A 165 -27.52 19.17 -17.79
C VAL A 165 -28.26 20.34 -17.15
N ARG A 166 -29.44 20.68 -17.69
CA ARG A 166 -30.25 21.80 -17.22
C ARG A 166 -30.54 21.71 -15.72
N GLY A 167 -30.33 22.82 -15.02
CA GLY A 167 -30.60 22.92 -13.56
C GLY A 167 -29.51 22.30 -12.67
N SER A 168 -28.43 21.79 -13.25
CA SER A 168 -27.31 21.32 -12.47
C SER A 168 -26.53 22.48 -11.86
N PRO A 169 -26.33 22.51 -10.53
CA PRO A 169 -25.56 23.58 -9.90
C PRO A 169 -24.08 23.45 -10.25
N TRP A 170 -23.43 24.59 -10.42
CA TRP A 170 -21.98 24.66 -10.46
C TRP A 170 -21.39 24.27 -9.09
N THR A 171 -20.21 23.66 -9.09
CA THR A 171 -19.45 23.33 -7.88
C THR A 171 -17.99 23.68 -8.04
N GLU A 172 -17.27 23.90 -6.92
CA GLU A 172 -15.83 24.16 -6.95
C GLU A 172 -15.03 23.04 -7.65
N LEU A 173 -15.52 21.80 -7.59
CA LEU A 173 -14.93 20.69 -8.32
C LEU A 173 -15.09 20.79 -9.85
N CYS A 174 -15.91 21.71 -10.38
CA CYS A 174 -15.96 21.97 -11.82
C CYS A 174 -14.65 22.58 -12.35
N LYS A 175 -13.86 23.26 -11.50
CA LYS A 175 -12.50 23.73 -11.83
C LYS A 175 -11.53 22.58 -12.08
N VAL A 176 -11.79 21.40 -11.47
CA VAL A 176 -10.88 20.24 -11.46
C VAL A 176 -10.98 19.49 -12.79
N LYS A 177 -9.88 19.45 -13.56
CA LYS A 177 -9.78 18.76 -14.86
C LYS A 177 -9.47 17.27 -14.72
N GLY A 178 -8.83 16.88 -13.62
CA GLY A 178 -8.54 15.49 -13.28
C GLY A 178 -8.23 15.35 -11.81
N ALA A 179 -8.60 14.20 -11.25
CA ALA A 179 -8.23 13.88 -9.88
C ALA A 179 -8.01 12.39 -9.65
N VAL A 180 -7.17 12.07 -8.67
CA VAL A 180 -7.05 10.76 -8.04
C VAL A 180 -7.33 10.92 -6.56
N TYR A 181 -8.09 9.99 -5.96
CA TYR A 181 -8.44 10.08 -4.55
C TYR A 181 -8.55 8.71 -3.90
N THR A 182 -8.28 8.69 -2.60
CA THR A 182 -8.46 7.54 -1.73
C THR A 182 -9.46 7.82 -0.63
N LEU A 183 -10.14 6.75 -0.21
CA LEU A 183 -11.00 6.75 0.96
C LEU A 183 -10.21 6.11 2.10
N GLU A 184 -9.96 6.88 3.14
CA GLU A 184 -9.22 6.46 4.33
C GLU A 184 -10.12 6.48 5.55
N LEU A 185 -9.69 5.79 6.60
CA LEU A 185 -10.38 5.79 7.87
C LEU A 185 -9.40 5.73 9.04
N THR A 186 -9.79 6.37 10.14
CA THR A 186 -9.09 6.31 11.42
C THR A 186 -10.10 6.10 12.54
N ASN A 187 -9.63 5.52 13.68
CA ASN A 187 -10.36 5.46 14.93
C ASN A 187 -9.37 5.80 16.07
N LYS A 188 -9.62 6.94 16.72
CA LYS A 188 -8.77 7.44 17.83
C LYS A 188 -9.55 7.51 19.14
N GLY A 189 -10.48 6.58 19.35
CA GLY A 189 -11.31 6.51 20.55
C GLY A 189 -12.46 7.53 20.58
N LYS A 190 -12.77 8.16 19.43
CA LYS A 190 -13.92 9.07 19.26
C LYS A 190 -14.84 8.60 18.13
N GLY A 191 -14.88 7.26 17.90
CA GLY A 191 -15.60 6.66 16.80
C GLY A 191 -14.80 6.69 15.47
N TRP A 192 -15.36 6.05 14.47
CA TRP A 192 -14.80 5.95 13.13
C TRP A 192 -14.83 7.28 12.41
N HIS A 193 -13.73 7.65 11.79
CA HIS A 193 -13.53 8.90 11.08
C HIS A 193 -13.08 8.64 9.64
N PRO A 194 -14.01 8.34 8.71
CA PRO A 194 -13.70 8.23 7.30
C PRO A 194 -13.47 9.60 6.67
N HIS A 195 -12.53 9.65 5.74
CA HIS A 195 -12.22 10.85 4.96
C HIS A 195 -11.69 10.49 3.58
N CYS A 196 -11.78 11.46 2.67
CA CYS A 196 -11.26 11.37 1.31
C CYS A 196 -10.04 12.27 1.18
N HIS A 197 -8.91 11.74 0.74
CA HIS A 197 -7.77 12.52 0.26
C HIS A 197 -7.73 12.49 -1.25
N MET A 198 -7.66 13.65 -1.85
CA MET A 198 -7.73 13.82 -3.31
C MET A 198 -6.57 14.72 -3.79
N ILE A 199 -5.85 14.28 -4.82
CA ILE A 199 -5.03 15.17 -5.65
C ILE A 199 -5.92 15.68 -6.76
N ALA A 200 -6.20 16.98 -6.76
CA ALA A 200 -7.02 17.66 -7.74
C ALA A 200 -6.16 18.54 -8.65
N LEU A 201 -6.27 18.37 -9.96
CA LEU A 201 -5.59 19.20 -10.95
C LEU A 201 -6.52 20.31 -11.44
N ALA A 202 -6.18 21.55 -11.18
CA ALA A 202 -6.99 22.71 -11.55
C ALA A 202 -6.10 23.92 -11.93
N PRO A 203 -6.60 24.85 -12.76
CA PRO A 203 -5.86 26.09 -13.08
C PRO A 203 -5.69 27.02 -11.87
N SER A 204 -6.65 26.96 -10.94
CA SER A 204 -6.63 27.69 -9.67
C SER A 204 -7.19 26.86 -8.56
N ALA A 205 -6.80 27.15 -7.30
CA ALA A 205 -7.28 26.45 -6.15
C ALA A 205 -8.81 26.43 -6.06
N PRO A 206 -9.46 25.30 -5.78
CA PRO A 206 -10.83 25.30 -5.32
C PRO A 206 -10.96 26.16 -4.05
N SER A 207 -12.02 26.96 -3.96
CA SER A 207 -12.30 27.75 -2.76
C SER A 207 -12.66 26.82 -1.61
N GLN A 208 -11.90 26.87 -0.54
CA GLN A 208 -12.14 26.01 0.63
C GLN A 208 -13.47 26.33 1.29
N SER A 209 -13.85 27.63 1.40
CA SER A 209 -15.12 28.05 2.00
C SER A 209 -16.32 27.55 1.20
N ASP A 210 -16.28 27.72 -0.13
CA ASP A 210 -17.39 27.35 -0.99
C ASP A 210 -17.52 25.83 -1.08
N LEU A 211 -16.39 25.11 -1.21
CA LEU A 211 -16.37 23.66 -1.18
C LEU A 211 -16.84 23.10 0.18
N SER A 212 -16.59 23.81 1.30
CA SER A 212 -17.10 23.45 2.62
C SER A 212 -18.63 23.57 2.68
N ALA A 213 -19.20 24.65 2.13
CA ALA A 213 -20.66 24.84 2.03
C ALA A 213 -21.30 23.78 1.11
N GLU A 214 -20.68 23.51 -0.04
CA GLU A 214 -21.11 22.44 -0.95
C GLU A 214 -21.07 21.06 -0.28
N TRP A 215 -19.98 20.77 0.48
CA TRP A 215 -19.83 19.53 1.22
C TRP A 215 -20.91 19.35 2.27
N LEU A 216 -21.21 20.41 3.05
CA LEU A 216 -22.32 20.41 4.00
C LEU A 216 -23.65 20.14 3.30
N SER A 217 -23.89 20.73 2.12
CA SER A 217 -25.15 20.57 1.38
C SER A 217 -25.38 19.12 0.89
N VAL A 218 -24.33 18.32 0.68
CA VAL A 218 -24.47 16.92 0.24
C VAL A 218 -24.39 15.93 1.39
N THR A 219 -23.73 16.29 2.50
CA THR A 219 -23.62 15.44 3.70
C THR A 219 -24.77 15.68 4.67
N GLY A 220 -25.22 16.93 4.81
CA GLY A 220 -26.21 17.38 5.80
C GLY A 220 -25.64 17.56 7.21
N ASP A 221 -24.44 17.05 7.51
CA ASP A 221 -23.87 17.03 8.86
C ASP A 221 -22.36 17.38 8.93
N SER A 222 -21.71 17.54 7.79
CA SER A 222 -20.24 17.63 7.74
C SER A 222 -19.78 18.75 6.82
N MET A 223 -18.95 19.64 7.35
CA MET A 223 -18.46 20.84 6.65
C MET A 223 -16.94 20.94 6.59
N ILE A 224 -16.21 19.96 7.17
CA ILE A 224 -14.77 20.06 7.25
C ILE A 224 -14.16 19.68 5.91
N VAL A 225 -13.54 20.67 5.28
CA VAL A 225 -12.79 20.58 4.03
C VAL A 225 -11.45 21.28 4.22
N ASP A 226 -10.41 20.73 3.65
CA ASP A 226 -9.08 21.33 3.61
C ASP A 226 -8.59 21.34 2.15
N VAL A 227 -8.09 22.47 1.69
CA VAL A 227 -7.55 22.66 0.34
C VAL A 227 -6.17 23.27 0.45
N ARG A 228 -5.15 22.57 -0.01
CA ARG A 228 -3.74 23.02 0.04
C ARG A 228 -3.08 22.88 -1.32
N PRO A 229 -2.30 23.88 -1.76
CA PRO A 229 -1.44 23.71 -2.92
C PRO A 229 -0.35 22.67 -2.59
N ILE A 230 -0.04 21.81 -3.55
CA ILE A 230 1.13 20.95 -3.47
C ILE A 230 2.28 21.75 -4.06
N THR A 231 3.17 22.21 -3.17
CA THR A 231 4.39 22.97 -3.51
C THR A 231 5.61 22.10 -3.26
N GLY A 232 6.66 22.25 -4.05
CA GLY A 232 7.87 21.42 -3.96
C GLY A 232 7.77 20.16 -4.83
N ASP A 233 8.29 19.03 -4.33
CA ASP A 233 8.24 17.76 -5.04
C ASP A 233 6.80 17.22 -5.11
N PRO A 234 6.21 17.07 -6.30
CA PRO A 234 4.88 16.50 -6.45
C PRO A 234 4.76 15.10 -5.84
N ALA A 235 5.86 14.33 -5.82
CA ALA A 235 5.86 12.98 -5.26
C ALA A 235 5.47 12.97 -3.77
N GLU A 236 5.91 13.96 -2.98
CA GLU A 236 5.54 14.09 -1.57
C GLU A 236 4.03 14.31 -1.38
N GLY A 237 3.45 15.20 -2.19
CA GLY A 237 2.00 15.44 -2.15
C GLY A 237 1.19 14.22 -2.61
N PHE A 238 1.65 13.54 -3.66
CA PHE A 238 1.02 12.32 -4.13
C PHE A 238 1.11 11.18 -3.11
N MET A 239 2.22 11.07 -2.35
CA MET A 239 2.36 10.07 -1.29
C MET A 239 1.24 10.17 -0.24
N GLU A 240 0.72 11.36 0.05
CA GLU A 240 -0.39 11.51 1.02
C GLU A 240 -1.64 10.73 0.59
N VAL A 241 -1.93 10.70 -0.71
CA VAL A 241 -3.09 9.96 -1.27
C VAL A 241 -2.80 8.47 -1.41
N PHE A 242 -1.53 8.10 -1.69
CA PHE A 242 -1.18 6.69 -1.91
C PHE A 242 -0.72 5.95 -0.65
N LYS A 243 -0.76 6.60 0.52
CA LYS A 243 -0.79 5.86 1.79
C LYS A 243 -1.99 4.90 1.74
N TYR A 244 -1.80 3.73 2.32
CA TYR A 244 -2.86 2.71 2.32
C TYR A 244 -4.12 3.23 3.02
N ALA A 245 -5.28 2.78 2.57
CA ALA A 245 -6.59 3.20 3.07
C ALA A 245 -6.81 2.97 4.58
N VAL A 246 -6.02 2.08 5.18
CA VAL A 246 -6.02 1.77 6.61
C VAL A 246 -4.68 2.18 7.21
N LYS A 247 -4.69 3.13 8.14
CA LYS A 247 -3.48 3.56 8.86
C LYS A 247 -3.18 2.58 9.99
N PHE A 248 -2.37 1.56 9.71
CA PHE A 248 -2.01 0.49 10.65
C PHE A 248 -1.42 0.98 11.98
N SER A 249 -0.83 2.17 12.02
CA SER A 249 -0.32 2.79 13.24
C SER A 249 -1.42 3.42 14.11
N ASP A 250 -2.60 3.68 13.54
CA ASP A 250 -3.66 4.46 14.16
C ASP A 250 -4.86 3.60 14.59
N LEU A 251 -4.88 2.31 14.21
CA LEU A 251 -5.93 1.35 14.54
C LEU A 251 -5.41 0.25 15.45
N SER A 252 -6.25 -0.21 16.38
CA SER A 252 -6.02 -1.48 17.07
C SER A 252 -6.07 -2.65 16.08
N LEU A 253 -5.51 -3.81 16.42
CA LEU A 253 -5.58 -4.99 15.56
C LEU A 253 -7.03 -5.43 15.32
N ALA A 254 -7.88 -5.33 16.35
CA ALA A 254 -9.30 -5.64 16.26
C ALA A 254 -10.03 -4.67 15.32
N ASP A 255 -9.81 -3.36 15.47
CA ASP A 255 -10.39 -2.35 14.57
C ASP A 255 -9.90 -2.52 13.14
N ASN A 256 -8.61 -2.86 12.95
CA ASN A 256 -8.06 -3.10 11.63
C ASN A 256 -8.72 -4.32 10.96
N TRP A 257 -8.91 -5.41 11.70
CA TRP A 257 -9.61 -6.59 11.19
C TRP A 257 -11.08 -6.27 10.87
N HIS A 258 -11.78 -5.58 11.77
CA HIS A 258 -13.15 -5.13 11.53
C HIS A 258 -13.26 -4.26 10.29
N ALA A 259 -12.38 -3.27 10.14
CA ALA A 259 -12.33 -2.41 8.97
C ALA A 259 -12.08 -3.20 7.68
N ALA A 260 -11.17 -4.16 7.70
CA ALA A 260 -10.88 -5.00 6.55
C ALA A 260 -12.09 -5.83 6.08
N GLN A 261 -12.89 -6.34 7.01
CA GLN A 261 -14.13 -7.06 6.70
C GLN A 261 -15.15 -6.15 6.00
N ILE A 262 -15.36 -4.92 6.51
CA ILE A 262 -16.30 -3.94 5.96
C ILE A 262 -15.83 -3.39 4.61
N LEU A 263 -14.53 -3.18 4.43
CA LEU A 263 -13.93 -2.61 3.21
C LEU A 263 -13.64 -3.65 2.15
N LYS A 264 -13.79 -4.93 2.42
CA LYS A 264 -13.56 -6.01 1.47
C LYS A 264 -14.38 -5.81 0.19
N GLY A 265 -13.69 -5.86 -0.96
CA GLY A 265 -14.33 -5.66 -2.27
C GLY A 265 -14.69 -4.21 -2.60
N LYS A 266 -14.51 -3.27 -1.69
CA LYS A 266 -14.74 -1.85 -1.97
C LYS A 266 -13.54 -1.23 -2.67
N ARG A 267 -13.79 -0.40 -3.68
CA ARG A 267 -12.75 0.34 -4.38
C ARG A 267 -12.40 1.58 -3.59
N LEU A 268 -11.22 1.59 -2.97
CA LEU A 268 -10.75 2.68 -2.11
C LEU A 268 -9.92 3.73 -2.87
N LEU A 269 -9.26 3.35 -3.95
CA LEU A 269 -8.53 4.24 -4.86
C LEU A 269 -9.36 4.45 -6.14
N ASN A 270 -9.65 5.69 -6.46
CA ASN A 270 -10.46 6.08 -7.60
C ASN A 270 -9.85 7.29 -8.32
N SER A 271 -10.23 7.52 -9.59
CA SER A 271 -9.79 8.66 -10.37
C SER A 271 -10.84 9.10 -11.39
N PHE A 272 -10.75 10.35 -11.83
CA PHE A 272 -11.56 10.90 -12.91
C PHE A 272 -10.79 11.93 -13.75
N GLY A 273 -11.37 12.35 -14.88
CA GLY A 273 -10.78 13.32 -15.78
C GLY A 273 -9.43 12.85 -16.34
N LEU A 274 -8.41 13.67 -16.33
CA LEU A 274 -7.08 13.40 -16.89
C LEU A 274 -6.36 12.22 -16.24
N PHE A 275 -6.75 11.83 -15.03
CA PHE A 275 -6.23 10.62 -14.35
C PHE A 275 -7.08 9.36 -14.61
N ARG A 276 -8.16 9.48 -15.39
CA ARG A 276 -8.99 8.29 -15.68
C ARG A 276 -8.21 7.27 -16.51
N GLY A 277 -8.36 5.99 -16.14
CA GLY A 277 -7.78 4.88 -16.92
C GLY A 277 -6.32 4.59 -16.62
N VAL A 278 -5.69 5.25 -15.65
CA VAL A 278 -4.34 4.87 -15.20
C VAL A 278 -4.33 3.41 -14.76
N LYS A 279 -3.49 2.61 -15.42
CA LYS A 279 -3.30 1.20 -15.09
C LYS A 279 -2.21 1.07 -14.04
N VAL A 280 -2.58 0.54 -12.88
CA VAL A 280 -1.63 0.21 -11.82
C VAL A 280 -1.24 -1.26 -11.96
N PRO A 281 0.06 -1.61 -12.03
CA PRO A 281 0.50 -2.99 -12.14
C PRO A 281 -0.08 -3.87 -11.02
N GLU A 282 -0.54 -5.07 -11.35
CA GLU A 282 -1.09 -6.01 -10.36
C GLU A 282 0.02 -6.69 -9.56
N SER A 283 1.19 -6.89 -10.18
CA SER A 283 2.36 -7.44 -9.54
C SER A 283 2.85 -6.50 -8.44
N LEU A 284 3.18 -7.06 -7.28
CA LEU A 284 3.86 -6.35 -6.20
C LEU A 284 5.37 -6.43 -6.31
N LEU A 285 5.90 -7.20 -7.26
CA LEU A 285 7.31 -7.25 -7.61
C LEU A 285 7.70 -6.06 -8.48
N ASP A 286 8.99 -5.79 -8.56
CA ASP A 286 9.49 -4.74 -9.46
C ASP A 286 9.63 -5.29 -10.89
N GLU A 287 9.58 -4.40 -11.87
CA GLU A 287 9.89 -4.77 -13.25
C GLU A 287 11.38 -5.10 -13.37
N PRO A 288 11.76 -6.21 -13.99
CA PRO A 288 13.16 -6.53 -14.24
C PRO A 288 13.77 -5.50 -15.21
N LEU A 289 15.07 -5.38 -15.20
CA LEU A 289 15.84 -4.68 -16.24
C LEU A 289 16.44 -5.76 -17.13
N ASP A 290 15.87 -5.91 -18.31
CA ASP A 290 16.29 -6.94 -19.24
C ASP A 290 17.70 -6.62 -19.78
N ASP A 291 18.45 -7.66 -20.09
CA ASP A 291 19.79 -7.63 -20.70
C ASP A 291 20.89 -6.93 -19.88
N LEU A 292 20.66 -6.63 -18.61
CA LEU A 292 21.69 -6.08 -17.73
C LEU A 292 22.20 -7.15 -16.75
N PRO A 293 23.52 -7.19 -16.47
CA PRO A 293 24.08 -8.09 -15.48
C PRO A 293 23.66 -7.68 -14.08
N TYR A 294 23.46 -8.66 -13.21
CA TYR A 294 22.98 -8.46 -11.85
C TYR A 294 23.55 -9.46 -10.86
N TRP A 295 23.53 -9.08 -9.57
CA TRP A 295 23.70 -9.97 -8.43
C TRP A 295 22.33 -10.30 -7.85
N ASP A 296 22.05 -11.57 -7.61
CA ASP A 296 20.90 -12.00 -6.80
C ASP A 296 21.26 -11.91 -5.32
N ARG A 297 20.43 -11.20 -4.54
CA ARG A 297 20.59 -11.04 -3.10
C ARG A 297 19.38 -11.58 -2.37
N PHE A 298 19.61 -12.51 -1.43
CA PHE A 298 18.58 -13.23 -0.71
C PHE A 298 18.52 -12.79 0.76
N TYR A 299 17.31 -12.55 1.23
CA TYR A 299 17.04 -12.17 2.61
C TYR A 299 15.92 -13.04 3.16
N ARG A 300 16.03 -13.48 4.42
CA ARG A 300 14.99 -14.17 5.16
C ARG A 300 14.60 -13.38 6.40
N PHE A 301 13.32 -13.44 6.77
CA PHE A 301 12.86 -12.83 8.01
C PHE A 301 13.15 -13.75 9.19
N ILE A 302 14.06 -13.30 10.05
CA ILE A 302 14.58 -14.08 11.19
C ILE A 302 14.63 -13.15 12.39
N GLN A 303 14.06 -13.55 13.51
CA GLN A 303 14.08 -12.80 14.79
C GLN A 303 13.63 -11.34 14.70
N GLY A 304 12.63 -11.05 13.87
CA GLY A 304 12.03 -9.72 13.79
C GLY A 304 12.56 -8.81 12.68
N GLU A 305 13.54 -9.24 11.92
CA GLU A 305 14.16 -8.47 10.83
C GLU A 305 14.49 -9.34 9.61
N TYR A 306 14.75 -8.71 8.45
CA TYR A 306 15.29 -9.42 7.30
C TYR A 306 16.80 -9.49 7.39
N GLN A 307 17.32 -10.71 7.48
CA GLN A 307 18.75 -10.99 7.50
C GLN A 307 19.19 -11.47 6.12
N PHE A 308 20.36 -10.99 5.67
CA PHE A 308 21.00 -11.45 4.46
C PHE A 308 21.38 -12.93 4.60
N THR A 309 20.99 -13.75 3.64
CA THR A 309 21.23 -15.20 3.68
C THR A 309 22.11 -15.73 2.56
N GLY A 310 22.41 -14.90 1.58
CA GLY A 310 23.31 -15.29 0.49
C GLY A 310 23.12 -14.44 -0.74
N GLU A 311 24.08 -14.60 -1.65
CA GLU A 311 24.07 -14.01 -2.98
C GLU A 311 24.45 -15.06 -4.02
N SER A 312 24.01 -14.87 -5.27
CA SER A 312 24.40 -15.67 -6.41
C SER A 312 24.32 -14.85 -7.69
N GLY A 313 25.10 -15.25 -8.68
CA GLY A 313 25.14 -14.56 -9.96
C GLY A 313 26.23 -13.50 -10.00
N GLY A 314 26.63 -13.15 -11.17
CA GLY A 314 27.62 -12.15 -11.52
C GLY A 314 28.24 -12.56 -12.84
N VAL A 315 28.09 -11.77 -13.89
CA VAL A 315 28.94 -11.90 -15.06
C VAL A 315 30.15 -11.03 -14.77
N GLU A 316 31.25 -11.65 -14.33
CA GLU A 316 32.54 -11.00 -14.40
C GLU A 316 32.84 -10.75 -15.89
N LEU A 317 32.80 -9.50 -16.30
CA LEU A 317 33.39 -9.08 -17.58
C LEU A 317 34.90 -9.14 -17.42
N GLN A 318 35.48 -10.33 -17.56
CA GLN A 318 36.90 -10.42 -17.79
C GLN A 318 37.19 -9.91 -19.22
N ASP A 319 38.15 -9.03 -19.27
CA ASP A 319 38.69 -8.42 -20.47
C ASP A 319 38.99 -9.50 -21.50
N THR A 320 38.46 -9.31 -22.72
CA THR A 320 38.76 -10.06 -23.94
C THR A 320 38.58 -11.57 -23.96
N ASP A 321 37.54 -12.01 -24.64
CA ASP A 321 37.36 -13.28 -25.37
C ASP A 321 36.92 -14.56 -24.66
N GLN A 322 36.63 -14.61 -23.37
CA GLN A 322 35.96 -15.80 -22.83
C GLN A 322 34.89 -15.43 -21.78
N ARG A 323 33.61 -15.37 -22.22
CA ARG A 323 32.45 -15.32 -21.32
C ARG A 323 32.32 -16.66 -20.58
N LYS A 324 32.90 -16.81 -19.41
CA LYS A 324 32.58 -17.91 -18.50
C LYS A 324 31.54 -17.42 -17.49
N LEU A 325 30.34 -17.95 -17.60
CA LEU A 325 29.34 -17.87 -16.55
C LEU A 325 29.86 -18.62 -15.33
N VAL A 326 30.29 -17.92 -14.29
CA VAL A 326 30.58 -18.55 -12.99
C VAL A 326 29.26 -18.64 -12.24
N ILE A 327 28.56 -19.77 -12.36
CA ILE A 327 27.44 -20.11 -11.50
C ILE A 327 28.04 -20.53 -10.15
N VAL A 328 28.07 -19.63 -9.18
CA VAL A 328 28.34 -20.00 -7.80
C VAL A 328 27.08 -20.72 -7.28
N LYS A 329 27.16 -22.04 -7.17
CA LYS A 329 26.12 -22.83 -6.53
C LYS A 329 25.95 -22.31 -5.10
N PRO A 330 24.72 -22.06 -4.62
CA PRO A 330 24.52 -21.73 -3.23
C PRO A 330 25.11 -22.83 -2.37
N ALA A 331 25.95 -22.44 -1.41
CA ALA A 331 26.47 -23.40 -0.43
C ALA A 331 25.28 -24.14 0.15
N ASN A 332 25.30 -25.47 0.08
CA ASN A 332 24.25 -26.31 0.62
C ASN A 332 23.98 -25.89 2.05
N LEU A 333 22.86 -25.19 2.26
CA LEU A 333 22.22 -25.06 3.57
C LEU A 333 21.65 -26.43 3.92
N ALA A 334 22.58 -27.39 4.18
CA ALA A 334 22.24 -28.66 4.81
C ALA A 334 21.61 -28.32 6.17
N ALA A 335 20.35 -28.60 6.25
CA ALA A 335 19.54 -28.54 7.43
C ALA A 335 20.29 -29.19 8.63
N THR A 336 20.59 -28.39 9.63
CA THR A 336 20.70 -28.88 10.99
C THR A 336 19.49 -28.34 11.79
N ALA A 337 18.31 -28.81 11.40
CA ALA A 337 17.18 -28.85 12.30
C ALA A 337 17.19 -30.24 12.96
N HIS A 338 17.96 -30.41 14.01
CA HIS A 338 17.73 -31.47 14.96
C HIS A 338 16.45 -31.17 15.73
N LEU A 339 15.36 -31.77 15.28
CA LEU A 339 14.16 -31.92 16.10
C LEU A 339 14.42 -33.08 17.07
N PRO A 340 14.19 -32.93 18.39
CA PRO A 340 14.29 -34.03 19.33
C PRO A 340 13.23 -35.08 18.98
N GLY A 341 13.66 -36.36 18.97
CA GLY A 341 12.87 -37.49 18.55
C GLY A 341 11.61 -37.70 19.34
N GLY A 342 10.48 -37.56 18.69
CA GLY A 342 9.23 -38.15 19.11
C GLY A 342 9.20 -39.63 18.73
N ARG A 343 9.13 -40.51 19.72
CA ARG A 343 8.94 -41.95 19.55
C ARG A 343 7.68 -42.21 18.71
N ARG A 344 7.83 -43.03 17.66
CA ARG A 344 6.67 -43.66 17.00
C ARG A 344 6.06 -44.71 17.94
N PRO A 345 4.75 -44.83 18.08
CA PRO A 345 4.15 -46.01 18.65
C PRO A 345 4.16 -47.15 17.63
N ASP A 346 4.53 -48.34 18.11
CA ASP A 346 4.54 -49.57 17.36
C ASP A 346 3.17 -49.93 16.78
N SER A 347 3.16 -50.40 15.56
CA SER A 347 2.05 -51.05 14.90
C SER A 347 2.01 -52.48 15.37
N ASP A 348 1.09 -52.78 16.31
CA ASP A 348 0.43 -54.11 16.43
C ASP A 348 -0.67 -54.02 17.50
N GLY A 349 -1.91 -54.25 17.08
CA GLY A 349 -3.07 -54.23 17.96
C GLY A 349 -4.38 -54.48 17.22
N ARG A 350 -4.61 -55.72 16.79
CA ARG A 350 -5.93 -56.16 16.37
C ARG A 350 -6.92 -56.09 17.56
N PRO A 351 -8.17 -55.66 17.36
CA PRO A 351 -9.18 -55.72 18.40
C PRO A 351 -9.68 -57.17 18.58
N PRO A 352 -10.01 -57.60 19.80
CA PRO A 352 -10.59 -58.94 20.07
C PRO A 352 -12.08 -58.98 19.64
N ARG A 353 -12.45 -60.09 19.01
CA ARG A 353 -13.84 -60.44 18.70
C ARG A 353 -14.61 -60.65 20.03
N SER A 354 -15.77 -60.02 20.18
CA SER A 354 -16.76 -60.34 21.19
C SER A 354 -17.52 -61.57 20.80
N SER A 355 -17.50 -62.58 21.64
CA SER A 355 -18.46 -63.70 21.66
C SER A 355 -19.46 -63.45 22.79
N ARG A 356 -20.70 -63.48 22.41
CA ARG A 356 -21.98 -63.53 23.08
C ARG A 356 -22.62 -62.21 23.45
#